data_a218e221ed70a1e5bbba88e3b59b3bed
#
_entry.id   a218e221ed70a1e5bbba88e3b59b3bed
#
_cell.length_a   1.000
_cell.length_b   1.000
_cell.length_c   1.000
_cell.angle_alpha   90.00
_cell.angle_beta   90.00
_cell.angle_gamma   90.00
#
_symmetry.space_group_name_H-M   'P 1'
#
loop_
_entity.id
_entity.type
_entity.pdbx_description
1 polymer ?
#
loop_
_entity_poly.entity_id
_entity_poly.type
_entity_poly.pdbx_seq_one_letter_code
_entity_poly.pdbx_strand_id
1 'polypeptide(L)'
;MKMKFPTHPQLCLVAALAAFLLFAPACAEKPAEKTVPPQAAPPGPAKVVYAGVRSSKYGIKPFPGPAAWEKAIGAMTAYFPGSAPCGIWIVGTMARTPRFAHLEFPSGGKSFPNVEFEEADRHERYLSEFDKAGISVFLQVEPANADMGTLIDLVLGRYKHHRSVIGFGVDVEWNRTSDHPETGMAVDDATARTWEEKVKSHNPAYRLFLKHWDEKWMPPTYRGDIVFVDDSQIFPGMEPMVKEFVESWAPAFYPNLVIFQIGYNSDKPWWSKLPDPPKAIGEAIRKRVRQEIGIIWVDFSLREVLPLGEGQRP
;
A
#
# COMPACT_ATOMS: atom_id res chain seq x y z
N MET A 1 -19.80 22.40 -4.34
CA MET A 1 -21.25 22.33 -4.48
C MET A 1 -21.75 21.33 -3.44
N LYS A 2 -22.35 21.83 -2.36
CA LYS A 2 -22.75 21.01 -1.20
C LYS A 2 -24.09 20.35 -1.49
N MET A 3 -24.16 19.03 -1.50
CA MET A 3 -25.44 18.30 -1.52
C MET A 3 -25.92 18.05 -0.10
N LYS A 4 -27.11 18.58 0.21
CA LYS A 4 -27.85 18.33 1.45
C LYS A 4 -28.74 17.10 1.25
N PHE A 5 -28.72 16.17 2.20
CA PHE A 5 -29.72 15.11 2.29
C PHE A 5 -30.86 15.53 3.23
N PRO A 6 -32.13 15.22 2.91
CA PRO A 6 -33.27 15.53 3.77
C PRO A 6 -33.49 14.41 4.82
N THR A 7 -33.72 14.86 6.03
CA THR A 7 -34.19 14.05 7.16
C THR A 7 -35.73 14.02 7.16
N HIS A 8 -36.33 12.85 7.31
CA HIS A 8 -37.72 12.71 7.76
C HIS A 8 -37.79 11.69 8.91
N PRO A 9 -38.45 12.07 10.04
CA PRO A 9 -38.77 11.10 11.10
C PRO A 9 -40.19 10.60 10.92
N GLN A 10 -40.40 9.28 10.95
CA GLN A 10 -41.73 8.72 11.17
C GLN A 10 -41.88 8.25 12.60
N LEU A 11 -42.80 8.90 13.29
CA LEU A 11 -43.33 8.51 14.60
C LEU A 11 -44.25 7.29 14.43
N CYS A 12 -44.01 6.20 15.11
CA CYS A 12 -45.02 5.15 15.39
C CYS A 12 -45.28 5.10 16.87
N LEU A 13 -46.50 5.48 17.21
CA LEU A 13 -47.12 5.39 18.54
C LEU A 13 -47.63 3.95 18.72
N VAL A 14 -47.21 3.21 19.75
CA VAL A 14 -47.85 1.97 20.18
C VAL A 14 -48.17 2.08 21.67
N ALA A 15 -49.44 1.85 21.97
CA ALA A 15 -50.04 1.98 23.30
C ALA A 15 -49.55 0.90 24.24
N ALA A 16 -49.29 1.27 25.48
CA ALA A 16 -48.94 0.39 26.57
C ALA A 16 -50.23 -0.14 27.30
N LEU A 17 -50.31 -1.45 27.44
CA LEU A 17 -51.21 -2.08 28.40
C LEU A 17 -50.40 -2.46 29.64
N ALA A 18 -50.79 -1.91 30.78
CA ALA A 18 -50.16 -2.21 32.07
C ALA A 18 -50.79 -3.46 32.69
N ALA A 19 -49.97 -4.45 32.98
CA ALA A 19 -50.32 -5.57 33.89
C ALA A 19 -49.45 -5.49 35.11
N PHE A 20 -50.06 -5.24 36.28
CA PHE A 20 -49.42 -5.29 37.59
C PHE A 20 -49.20 -6.74 37.99
N LEU A 21 -47.97 -7.17 38.16
CA LEU A 21 -47.60 -8.40 38.87
C LEU A 21 -46.70 -8.02 40.06
N LEU A 22 -47.17 -8.34 41.25
CA LEU A 22 -46.45 -8.22 42.51
C LEU A 22 -45.29 -9.23 42.54
N PHE A 23 -44.06 -8.75 42.59
CA PHE A 23 -42.90 -9.57 42.89
C PHE A 23 -42.24 -9.15 44.22
N ALA A 24 -41.97 -10.16 45.04
CA ALA A 24 -41.24 -10.06 46.28
C ALA A 24 -39.76 -9.72 46.01
N PRO A 25 -39.05 -9.02 46.93
CA PRO A 25 -37.65 -8.67 46.69
C PRO A 25 -36.75 -9.90 46.87
N ALA A 26 -36.16 -10.38 45.80
CA ALA A 26 -35.01 -11.28 45.82
C ALA A 26 -33.75 -10.48 46.11
N CYS A 27 -32.96 -10.89 47.12
CA CYS A 27 -31.63 -10.37 47.36
C CYS A 27 -30.77 -10.51 46.12
N ALA A 28 -30.45 -9.39 45.43
CA ALA A 28 -29.52 -9.38 44.34
C ALA A 28 -28.09 -9.44 44.90
N GLU A 29 -27.42 -10.57 44.69
CA GLU A 29 -25.94 -10.62 44.80
C GLU A 29 -25.31 -9.62 43.85
N LYS A 30 -24.40 -8.80 44.37
CA LYS A 30 -23.60 -7.88 43.59
C LYS A 30 -22.81 -8.67 42.51
N PRO A 31 -22.87 -8.30 41.25
CA PRO A 31 -22.01 -8.92 40.23
C PRO A 31 -20.56 -8.75 40.61
N ALA A 32 -19.79 -9.83 40.59
CA ALA A 32 -18.35 -9.79 40.80
C ALA A 32 -17.73 -8.84 39.77
N GLU A 33 -16.98 -7.87 40.27
CA GLU A 33 -16.21 -6.91 39.47
C GLU A 33 -15.23 -7.70 38.59
N LYS A 34 -15.48 -7.76 37.28
CA LYS A 34 -14.55 -8.39 36.34
C LYS A 34 -13.23 -7.60 36.40
N THR A 35 -12.24 -8.13 37.09
CA THR A 35 -10.87 -7.61 37.05
C THR A 35 -10.42 -7.65 35.59
N VAL A 36 -10.29 -6.48 34.99
CA VAL A 36 -9.64 -6.32 33.68
C VAL A 36 -8.19 -6.78 33.85
N PRO A 37 -7.73 -7.77 33.06
CA PRO A 37 -6.34 -8.20 33.16
C PRO A 37 -5.41 -7.00 32.94
N PRO A 38 -4.26 -6.93 33.62
CA PRO A 38 -3.32 -5.82 33.47
C PRO A 38 -3.03 -5.63 31.99
N GLN A 39 -3.29 -4.44 31.49
CA GLN A 39 -3.00 -4.08 30.10
C GLN A 39 -1.51 -4.30 29.87
N ALA A 40 -1.15 -5.22 28.99
CA ALA A 40 0.23 -5.49 28.65
C ALA A 40 0.93 -4.16 28.32
N ALA A 41 2.15 -3.98 28.84
CA ALA A 41 2.96 -2.81 28.52
C ALA A 41 2.95 -2.57 27.01
N PRO A 42 2.86 -1.32 26.55
CA PRO A 42 2.87 -1.04 25.11
C PRO A 42 4.09 -1.71 24.48
N PRO A 43 3.94 -2.44 23.38
CA PRO A 43 5.06 -3.04 22.70
C PRO A 43 6.05 -1.94 22.31
N GLY A 44 7.34 -2.27 22.31
CA GLY A 44 8.37 -1.36 21.81
C GLY A 44 8.07 -0.92 20.36
N PRO A 45 8.80 0.08 19.85
CA PRO A 45 8.60 0.57 18.48
C PRO A 45 8.65 -0.57 17.45
N ALA A 46 7.77 -0.54 16.45
CA ALA A 46 7.75 -1.50 15.36
C ALA A 46 9.10 -1.56 14.65
N LYS A 47 9.46 -2.74 14.16
CA LYS A 47 10.61 -2.89 13.29
C LYS A 47 10.27 -2.40 11.89
N VAL A 48 11.02 -1.44 11.38
CA VAL A 48 10.98 -1.04 9.98
C VAL A 48 11.83 -2.07 9.20
N VAL A 49 11.18 -2.95 8.44
CA VAL A 49 11.88 -3.99 7.66
C VAL A 49 12.28 -3.49 6.28
N TYR A 50 11.49 -2.57 5.70
CA TYR A 50 11.78 -1.94 4.42
C TYR A 50 11.71 -0.43 4.54
N ALA A 51 12.70 0.26 3.95
CA ALA A 51 12.65 1.71 3.76
C ALA A 51 13.15 2.05 2.37
N GLY A 52 12.46 2.97 1.70
CA GLY A 52 12.85 3.33 0.35
C GLY A 52 11.84 4.21 -0.38
N VAL A 53 11.73 4.02 -1.69
CA VAL A 53 10.95 4.91 -2.54
C VAL A 53 10.06 4.14 -3.52
N ARG A 54 8.98 4.79 -3.96
CA ARG A 54 8.19 4.35 -5.11
C ARG A 54 8.67 5.06 -6.37
N SER A 55 8.67 4.37 -7.51
CA SER A 55 8.93 4.96 -8.82
C SER A 55 7.74 4.82 -9.75
N SER A 56 7.54 5.81 -10.62
CA SER A 56 6.58 5.74 -11.73
C SER A 56 7.07 6.58 -12.91
N LYS A 57 6.63 6.22 -14.13
CA LYS A 57 6.94 7.01 -15.33
C LYS A 57 6.27 8.40 -15.34
N TYR A 58 5.25 8.59 -14.51
CA TYR A 58 4.50 9.85 -14.41
C TYR A 58 4.96 10.73 -13.23
N GLY A 59 5.83 10.25 -12.34
CA GLY A 59 6.35 11.00 -11.20
C GLY A 59 7.42 12.01 -11.59
N ILE A 60 8.67 11.58 -11.62
CA ILE A 60 9.83 12.48 -11.89
C ILE A 60 10.14 12.55 -13.37
N LYS A 61 10.23 13.76 -13.90
CA LYS A 61 10.63 14.01 -15.30
C LYS A 61 11.83 14.95 -15.38
N PRO A 62 12.86 14.65 -16.22
CA PRO A 62 13.07 13.36 -16.88
C PRO A 62 13.24 12.25 -15.84
N PHE A 63 12.95 10.99 -16.23
CA PHE A 63 13.07 9.83 -15.33
C PHE A 63 14.55 9.67 -14.92
N PRO A 64 14.88 9.64 -13.63
CA PRO A 64 16.27 9.60 -13.17
C PRO A 64 16.96 8.29 -13.56
N GLY A 65 18.28 8.35 -13.71
CA GLY A 65 19.11 7.16 -13.94
C GLY A 65 19.22 6.28 -12.67
N PRO A 66 19.73 5.03 -12.79
CA PRO A 66 19.80 4.09 -11.68
C PRO A 66 20.49 4.63 -10.44
N ALA A 67 21.66 5.25 -10.59
CA ALA A 67 22.42 5.82 -9.47
C ALA A 67 21.65 6.89 -8.66
N ALA A 68 20.75 7.64 -9.31
CA ALA A 68 19.91 8.61 -8.61
C ALA A 68 18.87 7.91 -7.73
N TRP A 69 18.27 6.84 -8.24
CA TRP A 69 17.34 6.02 -7.46
C TRP A 69 18.03 5.29 -6.29
N GLU A 70 19.21 4.71 -6.53
CA GLU A 70 20.03 4.10 -5.47
C GLU A 70 20.35 5.08 -4.36
N LYS A 71 20.74 6.31 -4.71
CA LYS A 71 21.02 7.37 -3.75
C LYS A 71 19.79 7.76 -2.93
N ALA A 72 18.64 7.91 -3.57
CA ALA A 72 17.38 8.23 -2.88
C ALA A 72 16.92 7.09 -1.96
N ILE A 73 16.98 5.84 -2.43
CA ILE A 73 16.64 4.65 -1.63
C ILE A 73 17.59 4.55 -0.43
N GLY A 74 18.89 4.71 -0.65
CA GLY A 74 19.89 4.67 0.42
C GLY A 74 19.68 5.77 1.47
N ALA A 75 19.36 6.99 1.04
CA ALA A 75 19.06 8.10 1.94
C ALA A 75 17.80 7.81 2.79
N MET A 76 16.75 7.25 2.17
CA MET A 76 15.55 6.87 2.92
C MET A 76 15.84 5.75 3.92
N THR A 77 16.62 4.75 3.52
CA THR A 77 17.02 3.63 4.38
C THR A 77 17.84 4.11 5.58
N ALA A 78 18.69 5.12 5.41
CA ALA A 78 19.51 5.68 6.46
C ALA A 78 18.71 6.29 7.62
N TYR A 79 17.46 6.69 7.40
CA TYR A 79 16.57 7.16 8.47
C TYR A 79 16.11 6.03 9.40
N PHE A 80 16.14 4.77 8.94
CA PHE A 80 15.61 3.61 9.67
C PHE A 80 16.68 2.51 9.77
N PRO A 81 17.69 2.66 10.65
CA PRO A 81 18.78 1.69 10.79
C PRO A 81 18.26 0.27 11.02
N GLY A 82 18.80 -0.69 10.27
CA GLY A 82 18.38 -2.07 10.28
C GLY A 82 17.26 -2.44 9.30
N SER A 83 16.68 -1.46 8.59
CA SER A 83 15.80 -1.73 7.45
C SER A 83 16.60 -2.14 6.20
N ALA A 84 15.96 -2.93 5.32
CA ALA A 84 16.49 -3.22 4.01
C ALA A 84 16.09 -2.11 3.01
N PRO A 85 17.01 -1.71 2.10
CA PRO A 85 16.68 -0.79 1.02
C PRO A 85 15.65 -1.42 0.08
N CYS A 86 14.57 -0.69 -0.20
CA CYS A 86 13.44 -1.23 -0.96
C CYS A 86 12.88 -0.22 -1.96
N GLY A 87 12.56 -0.70 -3.17
CA GLY A 87 11.81 0.01 -4.19
C GLY A 87 10.43 -0.60 -4.40
N ILE A 88 9.38 0.22 -4.46
CA ILE A 88 8.15 -0.15 -5.15
C ILE A 88 8.30 0.37 -6.58
N TRP A 89 8.45 -0.55 -7.52
CA TRP A 89 8.86 -0.26 -8.88
C TRP A 89 7.71 -0.54 -9.86
N ILE A 90 7.06 0.52 -10.34
CA ILE A 90 5.94 0.39 -11.27
C ILE A 90 6.48 0.02 -12.65
N VAL A 91 6.05 -1.12 -13.17
CA VAL A 91 6.44 -1.68 -14.47
C VAL A 91 5.27 -1.77 -15.45
N GLY A 92 4.08 -1.48 -14.96
CA GLY A 92 2.87 -1.43 -15.75
C GLY A 92 1.93 -0.37 -15.22
N THR A 93 1.47 0.51 -16.10
CA THR A 93 0.53 1.59 -15.77
C THR A 93 -0.71 1.46 -16.62
N MET A 94 -1.76 2.20 -16.29
CA MET A 94 -2.88 2.29 -17.22
C MET A 94 -2.46 3.02 -18.50
N ALA A 95 -2.89 2.51 -19.64
CA ALA A 95 -2.71 3.14 -20.94
C ALA A 95 -3.54 4.42 -21.03
N ARG A 96 -3.21 5.27 -22.03
CA ARG A 96 -4.00 6.47 -22.36
C ARG A 96 -5.44 6.15 -22.76
N THR A 97 -5.67 4.96 -23.30
CA THR A 97 -7.00 4.41 -23.52
C THR A 97 -7.34 3.62 -22.26
N PRO A 98 -8.34 4.03 -21.47
CA PRO A 98 -8.47 3.59 -20.08
C PRO A 98 -8.85 2.12 -19.86
N ARG A 99 -8.64 1.22 -20.78
CA ARG A 99 -9.06 -0.21 -20.68
C ARG A 99 -7.92 -1.20 -20.54
N PHE A 100 -6.68 -0.76 -20.77
CA PHE A 100 -5.52 -1.64 -20.91
C PHE A 100 -4.50 -1.39 -19.83
N ALA A 101 -3.90 -2.48 -19.32
CA ALA A 101 -2.64 -2.41 -18.61
C ALA A 101 -1.52 -2.19 -19.64
N HIS A 102 -0.73 -1.14 -19.47
CA HIS A 102 0.38 -0.81 -20.34
C HIS A 102 1.69 -1.22 -19.67
N LEU A 103 2.27 -2.33 -20.13
CA LEU A 103 3.54 -2.85 -19.64
C LEU A 103 4.72 -2.15 -20.33
N GLU A 104 5.66 -1.68 -19.55
CA GLU A 104 6.78 -0.84 -20.00
C GLU A 104 7.97 -1.67 -20.53
N PHE A 105 7.66 -2.74 -21.24
CA PHE A 105 8.61 -3.65 -21.89
C PHE A 105 7.99 -4.32 -23.12
N PRO A 106 8.81 -4.92 -24.04
CA PRO A 106 8.31 -5.55 -25.27
C PRO A 106 7.55 -6.86 -25.01
N SER A 107 6.49 -7.08 -25.80
CA SER A 107 5.70 -8.32 -25.76
C SER A 107 6.41 -9.56 -26.31
N GLY A 108 7.52 -9.38 -27.01
CA GLY A 108 8.16 -10.46 -27.78
C GLY A 108 7.31 -10.96 -28.95
N GLY A 109 6.48 -10.11 -29.55
CA GLY A 109 5.59 -10.42 -30.66
C GLY A 109 4.28 -11.10 -30.25
N LYS A 110 3.97 -11.17 -28.95
CA LYS A 110 2.73 -11.76 -28.43
C LYS A 110 1.68 -10.67 -28.16
N SER A 111 0.41 -11.06 -28.24
CA SER A 111 -0.73 -10.20 -27.92
C SER A 111 -1.55 -10.83 -26.80
N PHE A 112 -2.06 -9.99 -25.89
CA PHE A 112 -2.87 -10.42 -24.75
C PHE A 112 -4.08 -9.49 -24.59
N PRO A 113 -5.25 -10.01 -24.21
CA PRO A 113 -6.43 -9.18 -24.01
C PRO A 113 -6.20 -8.10 -22.93
N ASN A 114 -6.55 -6.86 -23.25
CA ASN A 114 -6.42 -5.71 -22.37
C ASN A 114 -4.99 -5.40 -21.89
N VAL A 115 -3.97 -5.81 -22.64
CA VAL A 115 -2.57 -5.51 -22.35
C VAL A 115 -1.92 -4.84 -23.55
N GLU A 116 -1.27 -3.72 -23.32
CA GLU A 116 -0.40 -3.03 -24.27
C GLU A 116 1.06 -3.11 -23.80
N PHE A 117 1.99 -2.91 -24.74
CA PHE A 117 3.42 -3.04 -24.45
C PHE A 117 4.19 -1.88 -25.05
N GLU A 118 5.31 -1.52 -24.41
CA GLU A 118 6.31 -0.64 -25.01
C GLU A 118 7.25 -1.43 -25.92
N GLU A 119 7.89 -0.72 -26.88
CA GLU A 119 8.86 -1.32 -27.79
C GLU A 119 10.19 -1.63 -27.12
N ALA A 120 10.57 -0.85 -26.12
CA ALA A 120 11.83 -1.00 -25.40
C ALA A 120 11.59 -1.35 -23.93
N ASP A 121 12.49 -2.15 -23.37
CA ASP A 121 12.50 -2.43 -21.93
C ASP A 121 13.08 -1.25 -21.16
N ARG A 122 12.26 -0.68 -20.29
CA ARG A 122 12.66 0.46 -19.47
C ARG A 122 13.34 0.06 -18.17
N HIS A 123 13.16 -1.18 -17.71
CA HIS A 123 13.45 -1.58 -16.34
C HIS A 123 14.71 -2.42 -16.19
N GLU A 124 15.08 -3.20 -17.20
CA GLU A 124 16.18 -4.15 -17.17
C GLU A 124 17.48 -3.53 -16.61
N ARG A 125 17.85 -2.34 -17.10
CA ARG A 125 19.07 -1.67 -16.62
C ARG A 125 19.00 -1.24 -15.16
N TYR A 126 17.80 -0.89 -14.65
CA TYR A 126 17.63 -0.49 -13.24
C TYR A 126 17.72 -1.70 -12.33
N LEU A 127 17.02 -2.78 -12.69
CA LEU A 127 17.04 -4.01 -11.91
C LEU A 127 18.45 -4.62 -11.86
N SER A 128 19.20 -4.54 -12.96
CA SER A 128 20.62 -4.97 -13.01
C SER A 128 21.50 -4.17 -12.05
N GLU A 129 21.30 -2.85 -11.91
CA GLU A 129 22.05 -2.04 -10.94
C GLU A 129 21.56 -2.31 -9.51
N PHE A 130 20.25 -2.46 -9.29
CA PHE A 130 19.69 -2.82 -7.98
C PHE A 130 20.17 -4.19 -7.50
N ASP A 131 20.38 -5.16 -8.40
CA ASP A 131 21.04 -6.44 -8.08
C ASP A 131 22.43 -6.21 -7.48
N LYS A 132 23.23 -5.30 -8.05
CA LYS A 132 24.58 -4.98 -7.57
C LYS A 132 24.55 -4.25 -6.24
N ALA A 133 23.61 -3.32 -6.10
CA ALA A 133 23.45 -2.50 -4.91
C ALA A 133 22.77 -3.21 -3.73
N GLY A 134 22.23 -4.43 -3.93
CA GLY A 134 21.49 -5.15 -2.90
C GLY A 134 20.16 -4.52 -2.52
N ILE A 135 19.53 -3.81 -3.46
CA ILE A 135 18.21 -3.18 -3.27
C ILE A 135 17.12 -4.21 -3.58
N SER A 136 16.18 -4.36 -2.68
CA SER A 136 14.98 -5.20 -2.89
C SER A 136 13.90 -4.44 -3.65
N VAL A 137 13.18 -5.12 -4.53
CA VAL A 137 12.17 -4.48 -5.38
C VAL A 137 10.88 -5.30 -5.44
N PHE A 138 9.77 -4.66 -5.17
CA PHE A 138 8.45 -5.16 -5.59
C PHE A 138 8.09 -4.57 -6.95
N LEU A 139 7.72 -5.41 -7.92
CA LEU A 139 7.28 -4.97 -9.24
C LEU A 139 5.77 -4.71 -9.23
N GLN A 140 5.35 -3.47 -9.39
CA GLN A 140 3.94 -3.08 -9.30
C GLN A 140 3.32 -2.88 -10.68
N VAL A 141 2.03 -3.24 -10.79
CA VAL A 141 1.17 -2.92 -11.96
C VAL A 141 -0.12 -2.22 -11.54
N GLU A 142 -0.62 -1.39 -12.44
CA GLU A 142 -1.98 -0.87 -12.48
C GLU A 142 -2.77 -1.74 -13.48
N PRO A 143 -3.61 -2.67 -13.00
CA PRO A 143 -4.11 -3.75 -13.87
C PRO A 143 -5.17 -3.34 -14.89
N ALA A 144 -5.89 -2.24 -14.67
CA ALA A 144 -7.06 -1.90 -15.47
C ALA A 144 -8.00 -3.12 -15.64
N ASN A 145 -8.35 -3.48 -16.88
CA ASN A 145 -9.19 -4.64 -17.18
C ASN A 145 -8.42 -5.90 -17.61
N ALA A 146 -7.08 -5.88 -17.51
CA ALA A 146 -6.28 -7.05 -17.83
C ALA A 146 -6.48 -8.20 -16.82
N ASP A 147 -6.24 -9.43 -17.29
CA ASP A 147 -6.23 -10.59 -16.40
C ASP A 147 -4.99 -10.60 -15.52
N MET A 148 -5.19 -10.65 -14.20
CA MET A 148 -4.08 -10.60 -13.25
C MET A 148 -3.13 -11.78 -13.35
N GLY A 149 -3.64 -12.99 -13.61
CA GLY A 149 -2.79 -14.15 -13.81
C GLY A 149 -1.83 -13.95 -14.98
N THR A 150 -2.33 -13.37 -16.06
CA THR A 150 -1.54 -12.98 -17.22
C THR A 150 -0.49 -11.91 -16.88
N LEU A 151 -0.87 -10.86 -16.15
CA LEU A 151 0.08 -9.80 -15.75
C LEU A 151 1.19 -10.33 -14.84
N ILE A 152 0.87 -11.18 -13.87
CA ILE A 152 1.85 -11.85 -13.00
C ILE A 152 2.84 -12.67 -13.85
N ASP A 153 2.34 -13.51 -14.77
CA ASP A 153 3.20 -14.32 -15.64
C ASP A 153 4.10 -13.49 -16.54
N LEU A 154 3.58 -12.41 -17.11
CA LEU A 154 4.35 -11.53 -17.99
C LEU A 154 5.47 -10.81 -17.24
N VAL A 155 5.15 -10.20 -16.11
CA VAL A 155 6.10 -9.41 -15.33
C VAL A 155 7.13 -10.31 -14.64
N LEU A 156 6.69 -11.30 -13.87
CA LEU A 156 7.61 -12.17 -13.15
C LEU A 156 8.35 -13.11 -14.09
N GLY A 157 7.70 -13.61 -15.15
CA GLY A 157 8.36 -14.40 -16.19
C GLY A 157 9.53 -13.65 -16.83
N ARG A 158 9.41 -12.33 -16.97
CA ARG A 158 10.45 -11.47 -17.52
C ARG A 158 11.58 -11.18 -16.53
N TYR A 159 11.26 -10.79 -15.29
CA TYR A 159 12.23 -10.18 -14.36
C TYR A 159 12.66 -11.08 -13.19
N LYS A 160 12.15 -12.30 -13.05
CA LYS A 160 12.54 -13.22 -11.95
C LYS A 160 14.00 -13.64 -11.94
N HIS A 161 14.75 -13.35 -12.99
CA HIS A 161 16.19 -13.59 -13.04
C HIS A 161 16.99 -12.57 -12.22
N HIS A 162 16.38 -11.43 -11.87
CA HIS A 162 16.97 -10.45 -10.99
C HIS A 162 16.80 -10.85 -9.52
N ARG A 163 17.92 -10.90 -8.79
CA ARG A 163 17.90 -11.19 -7.34
C ARG A 163 17.29 -10.06 -6.50
N SER A 164 17.24 -8.85 -7.06
CA SER A 164 16.57 -7.70 -6.44
C SER A 164 15.06 -7.88 -6.37
N VAL A 165 14.44 -8.65 -7.27
CA VAL A 165 13.00 -8.86 -7.29
C VAL A 165 12.59 -9.76 -6.12
N ILE A 166 11.73 -9.24 -5.24
CA ILE A 166 11.24 -9.94 -4.05
C ILE A 166 9.72 -10.18 -4.07
N GLY A 167 9.02 -9.71 -5.09
CA GLY A 167 7.58 -9.92 -5.19
C GLY A 167 6.91 -9.08 -6.26
N PHE A 168 5.60 -9.17 -6.26
CA PHE A 168 4.71 -8.53 -7.23
C PHE A 168 3.64 -7.72 -6.50
N GLY A 169 3.29 -6.57 -7.04
CA GLY A 169 2.33 -5.65 -6.46
C GLY A 169 1.17 -5.30 -7.37
N VAL A 170 0.00 -5.23 -6.77
CA VAL A 170 -1.25 -4.83 -7.43
C VAL A 170 -1.72 -3.51 -6.86
N ASP A 171 -1.89 -2.53 -7.73
CA ASP A 171 -2.61 -1.32 -7.42
C ASP A 171 -4.11 -1.59 -7.52
N VAL A 172 -4.74 -1.89 -6.36
CA VAL A 172 -6.12 -2.37 -6.32
C VAL A 172 -7.13 -1.27 -6.70
N GLU A 173 -6.78 0.00 -6.50
CA GLU A 173 -7.62 1.12 -6.96
C GLU A 173 -7.92 1.06 -8.47
N TRP A 174 -7.05 0.42 -9.24
CA TRP A 174 -7.20 0.23 -10.69
C TRP A 174 -7.62 -1.18 -11.09
N ASN A 175 -8.08 -2.01 -10.13
CA ASN A 175 -8.54 -3.36 -10.43
C ASN A 175 -9.92 -3.35 -11.08
N ARG A 176 -10.02 -3.83 -12.32
CA ARG A 176 -11.26 -3.90 -13.10
C ARG A 176 -11.93 -2.54 -13.34
N THR A 177 -11.15 -1.48 -13.33
CA THR A 177 -11.59 -0.15 -13.74
C THR A 177 -10.57 0.51 -14.67
N SER A 178 -11.05 1.49 -15.39
CA SER A 178 -10.25 2.24 -16.35
C SER A 178 -10.56 3.73 -16.32
N ASP A 179 -11.60 4.14 -15.60
CA ASP A 179 -12.09 5.51 -15.65
C ASP A 179 -11.85 6.25 -14.33
N HIS A 180 -12.25 5.64 -13.23
CA HIS A 180 -12.11 6.23 -11.89
C HIS A 180 -11.73 5.14 -10.89
N PRO A 181 -10.80 5.39 -9.97
CA PRO A 181 -10.39 4.41 -8.97
C PRO A 181 -11.57 3.92 -8.12
N GLU A 182 -12.55 4.77 -7.84
CA GLU A 182 -13.74 4.41 -7.05
C GLU A 182 -14.69 3.43 -7.76
N THR A 183 -14.51 3.17 -9.06
CA THR A 183 -15.35 2.24 -9.84
C THR A 183 -14.72 0.88 -10.03
N GLY A 184 -13.55 0.65 -9.45
CA GLY A 184 -12.86 -0.63 -9.48
C GLY A 184 -13.56 -1.72 -8.66
N MET A 185 -12.91 -2.86 -8.54
CA MET A 185 -13.42 -4.01 -7.79
C MET A 185 -12.49 -4.35 -6.63
N ALA A 186 -13.10 -4.46 -5.46
CA ALA A 186 -12.43 -4.98 -4.27
C ALA A 186 -11.90 -6.41 -4.52
N VAL A 187 -10.86 -6.78 -3.80
CA VAL A 187 -10.25 -8.10 -3.86
C VAL A 187 -10.87 -8.98 -2.78
N ASP A 188 -11.52 -10.06 -3.17
CA ASP A 188 -12.02 -11.06 -2.23
C ASP A 188 -10.94 -12.07 -1.80
N ASP A 189 -11.26 -12.90 -0.81
CA ASP A 189 -10.32 -13.88 -0.24
C ASP A 189 -9.87 -14.94 -1.25
N ALA A 190 -10.75 -15.40 -2.14
CA ALA A 190 -10.44 -16.40 -3.15
C ALA A 190 -9.50 -15.82 -4.23
N THR A 191 -9.79 -14.61 -4.66
CA THR A 191 -8.98 -13.84 -5.62
C THR A 191 -7.58 -13.57 -5.06
N ALA A 192 -7.48 -13.08 -3.82
CA ALA A 192 -6.20 -12.80 -3.16
C ALA A 192 -5.34 -14.06 -3.05
N ARG A 193 -5.94 -15.18 -2.63
CA ARG A 193 -5.26 -16.49 -2.57
C ARG A 193 -4.75 -16.93 -3.94
N THR A 194 -5.58 -16.84 -4.97
CA THR A 194 -5.20 -17.22 -6.34
C THR A 194 -4.02 -16.40 -6.85
N TRP A 195 -4.02 -15.09 -6.60
CA TRP A 195 -2.91 -14.22 -7.01
C TRP A 195 -1.63 -14.50 -6.23
N GLU A 196 -1.73 -14.71 -4.92
CA GLU A 196 -0.58 -15.08 -4.10
C GLU A 196 0.05 -16.41 -4.55
N GLU A 197 -0.75 -17.45 -4.73
CA GLU A 197 -0.32 -18.76 -5.23
C GLU A 197 0.37 -18.62 -6.59
N LYS A 198 -0.18 -17.78 -7.48
CA LYS A 198 0.39 -17.50 -8.78
C LYS A 198 1.76 -16.80 -8.67
N VAL A 199 1.89 -15.79 -7.81
CA VAL A 199 3.17 -15.12 -7.53
C VAL A 199 4.20 -16.12 -6.99
N LYS A 200 3.82 -16.92 -6.02
CA LYS A 200 4.69 -17.95 -5.41
C LYS A 200 5.06 -19.09 -6.37
N SER A 201 4.27 -19.33 -7.42
CA SER A 201 4.62 -20.30 -8.46
C SER A 201 5.85 -19.90 -9.29
N HIS A 202 6.16 -18.59 -9.37
CA HIS A 202 7.38 -18.10 -10.00
C HIS A 202 8.62 -18.21 -9.08
N ASN A 203 8.43 -17.97 -7.79
CA ASN A 203 9.43 -18.18 -6.74
C ASN A 203 8.70 -18.28 -5.39
N PRO A 204 8.85 -19.36 -4.62
CA PRO A 204 8.18 -19.54 -3.32
C PRO A 204 8.49 -18.44 -2.29
N ALA A 205 9.62 -17.73 -2.44
CA ALA A 205 10.02 -16.63 -1.57
C ALA A 205 9.36 -15.29 -1.97
N TYR A 206 8.74 -15.19 -3.14
CA TYR A 206 8.08 -13.96 -3.56
C TYR A 206 6.81 -13.71 -2.77
N ARG A 207 6.57 -12.42 -2.50
CA ARG A 207 5.36 -11.97 -1.83
C ARG A 207 4.48 -11.19 -2.79
N LEU A 208 3.18 -11.36 -2.64
CA LEU A 208 2.19 -10.46 -3.24
C LEU A 208 2.04 -9.24 -2.34
N PHE A 209 1.95 -8.04 -2.89
CA PHE A 209 1.35 -6.93 -2.16
C PHE A 209 0.06 -6.44 -2.82
N LEU A 210 -0.86 -5.94 -2.00
CA LEU A 210 -2.09 -5.28 -2.41
C LEU A 210 -2.06 -3.85 -1.87
N LYS A 211 -2.29 -2.85 -2.74
CA LYS A 211 -2.26 -1.42 -2.41
C LYS A 211 -3.62 -0.77 -2.58
N HIS A 212 -4.08 -0.03 -1.58
CA HIS A 212 -5.25 0.84 -1.62
C HIS A 212 -5.28 1.75 -0.38
N TRP A 213 -6.10 2.82 -0.42
CA TRP A 213 -6.32 3.72 0.73
C TRP A 213 -7.50 3.32 1.62
N ASP A 214 -8.35 2.36 1.23
CA ASP A 214 -9.51 1.88 2.00
C ASP A 214 -9.39 0.37 2.20
N GLU A 215 -9.32 -0.07 3.46
CA GLU A 215 -9.21 -1.48 3.84
C GLU A 215 -10.35 -2.35 3.33
N LYS A 216 -11.52 -1.76 3.02
CA LYS A 216 -12.68 -2.49 2.47
C LYS A 216 -12.45 -3.04 1.06
N TRP A 217 -11.42 -2.55 0.38
CA TRP A 217 -11.02 -3.06 -0.94
C TRP A 217 -10.09 -4.26 -0.87
N MET A 218 -9.64 -4.59 0.34
CA MET A 218 -8.75 -5.71 0.61
C MET A 218 -9.53 -6.99 0.94
N PRO A 219 -8.90 -8.18 0.83
CA PRO A 219 -9.53 -9.44 1.20
C PRO A 219 -10.01 -9.39 2.66
N PRO A 220 -11.30 -9.70 2.92
CA PRO A 220 -11.88 -9.49 4.25
C PRO A 220 -11.24 -10.36 5.33
N THR A 221 -10.84 -11.60 5.03
CA THR A 221 -10.29 -12.52 6.02
C THR A 221 -8.98 -13.20 5.60
N TYR A 222 -8.74 -13.38 4.31
CA TYR A 222 -7.51 -14.00 3.84
C TYR A 222 -6.31 -13.07 4.06
N ARG A 223 -5.28 -13.60 4.73
CA ARG A 223 -4.05 -12.85 5.01
C ARG A 223 -2.83 -13.43 4.28
N GLY A 224 -2.71 -14.77 4.17
CA GLY A 224 -1.58 -15.44 3.54
C GLY A 224 -0.23 -14.86 3.98
N ASP A 225 0.72 -14.78 3.04
CA ASP A 225 1.97 -14.03 3.18
C ASP A 225 1.92 -12.71 2.38
N ILE A 226 0.74 -12.07 2.38
CA ILE A 226 0.49 -10.83 1.65
C ILE A 226 1.04 -9.63 2.43
N VAL A 227 1.58 -8.66 1.70
CA VAL A 227 1.93 -7.32 2.19
C VAL A 227 0.79 -6.37 1.84
N PHE A 228 0.30 -5.62 2.82
CA PHE A 228 -0.77 -4.64 2.59
C PHE A 228 -0.18 -3.22 2.58
N VAL A 229 -0.40 -2.50 1.48
CA VAL A 229 0.19 -1.18 1.25
C VAL A 229 -0.90 -0.12 1.31
N ASP A 230 -0.74 0.82 2.25
CA ASP A 230 -1.59 1.98 2.40
C ASP A 230 -1.01 3.17 1.64
N ASP A 231 -1.83 3.82 0.84
CA ASP A 231 -1.49 5.05 0.14
C ASP A 231 -2.47 6.20 0.40
N SER A 232 -3.11 6.17 1.55
CA SER A 232 -4.01 7.23 2.03
C SER A 232 -3.34 8.60 2.01
N GLN A 233 -4.10 9.61 1.63
CA GLN A 233 -3.64 10.98 1.44
C GLN A 233 -4.76 11.99 1.72
N ILE A 234 -4.47 13.28 1.59
CA ILE A 234 -5.42 14.40 1.81
C ILE A 234 -5.73 14.57 3.30
N PHE A 235 -4.71 14.43 4.13
CA PHE A 235 -4.84 14.67 5.56
C PHE A 235 -4.59 16.14 5.93
N PRO A 236 -5.29 16.66 6.95
CA PRO A 236 -5.07 18.04 7.42
C PRO A 236 -3.75 18.22 8.19
N GLY A 237 -3.03 17.13 8.49
CA GLY A 237 -1.77 17.17 9.23
C GLY A 237 -1.21 15.78 9.53
N MET A 238 -0.03 15.74 10.15
CA MET A 238 0.67 14.50 10.46
C MET A 238 -0.11 13.58 11.41
N GLU A 239 -0.67 14.13 12.49
CA GLU A 239 -1.36 13.31 13.49
C GLU A 239 -2.61 12.60 12.95
N PRO A 240 -3.52 13.24 12.18
CA PRO A 240 -4.62 12.55 11.52
C PRO A 240 -4.16 11.43 10.59
N MET A 241 -3.09 11.63 9.82
CA MET A 241 -2.54 10.60 8.94
C MET A 241 -1.96 9.43 9.74
N VAL A 242 -1.10 9.71 10.72
CA VAL A 242 -0.52 8.67 11.57
C VAL A 242 -1.62 7.91 12.32
N LYS A 243 -2.66 8.59 12.79
CA LYS A 243 -3.79 7.96 13.46
C LYS A 243 -4.51 6.96 12.54
N GLU A 244 -4.81 7.36 11.32
CA GLU A 244 -5.43 6.46 10.35
C GLU A 244 -4.56 5.22 10.12
N PHE A 245 -3.28 5.40 9.82
CA PHE A 245 -2.34 4.31 9.57
C PHE A 245 -2.22 3.32 10.74
N VAL A 246 -2.20 3.80 11.97
CA VAL A 246 -1.93 2.98 13.15
C VAL A 246 -3.19 2.44 13.84
N GLU A 247 -4.35 3.09 13.66
CA GLU A 247 -5.60 2.72 14.32
C GLU A 247 -6.61 2.04 13.38
N SER A 248 -6.47 2.24 12.04
CA SER A 248 -7.30 1.61 11.01
C SER A 248 -6.52 0.56 10.23
N TRP A 249 -5.60 0.99 9.36
CA TRP A 249 -4.91 0.08 8.44
C TRP A 249 -4.08 -1.00 9.13
N ALA A 250 -3.14 -0.63 9.98
CA ALA A 250 -2.25 -1.62 10.60
C ALA A 250 -3.00 -2.72 11.39
N PRO A 251 -3.99 -2.39 12.24
CA PRO A 251 -4.76 -3.42 12.95
C PRO A 251 -5.59 -4.32 12.03
N ALA A 252 -6.13 -3.79 10.92
CA ALA A 252 -6.91 -4.56 9.96
C ALA A 252 -6.12 -5.71 9.34
N PHE A 253 -4.81 -5.55 9.19
CA PHE A 253 -3.93 -6.52 8.55
C PHE A 253 -2.92 -7.18 9.51
N TYR A 254 -3.05 -7.01 10.81
CA TYR A 254 -2.21 -7.70 11.79
C TYR A 254 -2.36 -9.22 11.68
N PRO A 255 -1.28 -10.02 11.73
CA PRO A 255 0.13 -9.65 11.96
C PRO A 255 0.97 -9.41 10.68
N ASN A 256 0.35 -9.33 9.51
CA ASN A 256 1.06 -9.16 8.25
C ASN A 256 1.90 -7.88 8.23
N LEU A 257 2.96 -7.89 7.44
CA LEU A 257 3.71 -6.69 7.10
C LEU A 257 2.79 -5.69 6.41
N VAL A 258 2.80 -4.45 6.88
CA VAL A 258 2.16 -3.32 6.20
C VAL A 258 3.19 -2.32 5.72
N ILE A 259 2.95 -1.71 4.57
CA ILE A 259 3.80 -0.65 4.02
C ILE A 259 2.97 0.63 3.92
N PHE A 260 3.53 1.73 4.37
CA PHE A 260 2.91 3.06 4.26
C PHE A 260 3.62 3.87 3.18
N GLN A 261 2.87 4.26 2.15
CA GLN A 261 3.33 5.19 1.12
C GLN A 261 3.00 6.61 1.57
N ILE A 262 4.03 7.43 1.74
CA ILE A 262 3.94 8.80 2.26
C ILE A 262 4.57 9.80 1.29
N GLY A 263 4.30 11.09 1.49
CA GLY A 263 4.90 12.16 0.71
C GLY A 263 4.10 12.61 -0.50
N TYR A 264 2.81 12.33 -0.54
CA TYR A 264 1.92 12.83 -1.59
C TYR A 264 1.81 14.36 -1.60
N ASN A 265 1.65 14.94 -2.79
CA ASN A 265 1.55 16.40 -2.96
C ASN A 265 0.30 16.99 -2.28
N SER A 266 -0.78 16.23 -2.14
CA SER A 266 -1.97 16.62 -1.40
C SER A 266 -1.69 16.93 0.07
N ASP A 267 -0.68 16.28 0.66
CA ASP A 267 -0.27 16.45 2.06
C ASP A 267 0.91 17.43 2.23
N LYS A 268 1.47 17.93 1.13
CA LYS A 268 2.58 18.89 1.12
C LYS A 268 2.35 20.13 1.98
N PRO A 269 1.14 20.72 2.09
CA PRO A 269 0.90 21.89 2.93
C PRO A 269 1.33 21.75 4.38
N TRP A 270 1.42 20.52 4.90
CA TRP A 270 1.86 20.25 6.27
C TRP A 270 3.21 19.53 6.34
N TRP A 271 3.47 18.50 5.50
CA TRP A 271 4.73 17.76 5.63
C TRP A 271 5.94 18.61 5.26
N SER A 272 5.81 19.56 4.34
CA SER A 272 6.91 20.47 3.97
C SER A 272 7.38 21.41 5.10
N LYS A 273 6.61 21.50 6.18
CA LYS A 273 6.97 22.27 7.37
C LYS A 273 7.78 21.48 8.40
N LEU A 274 7.89 20.18 8.21
CA LEU A 274 8.70 19.33 9.06
C LEU A 274 10.18 19.49 8.71
N PRO A 275 11.10 19.46 9.68
CA PRO A 275 12.52 19.61 9.39
C PRO A 275 13.09 18.47 8.55
N ASP A 276 12.53 17.29 8.67
CA ASP A 276 12.94 16.06 7.98
C ASP A 276 11.70 15.16 7.80
N PRO A 277 10.86 15.47 6.78
CA PRO A 277 9.55 14.85 6.66
C PRO A 277 9.55 13.32 6.64
N PRO A 278 10.42 12.63 5.83
CA PRO A 278 10.42 11.17 5.79
C PRO A 278 10.71 10.53 7.14
N LYS A 279 11.70 11.08 7.86
CA LYS A 279 12.09 10.61 9.17
C LYS A 279 11.01 10.90 10.21
N ALA A 280 10.53 12.14 10.25
CA ALA A 280 9.55 12.56 11.26
C ALA A 280 8.26 11.73 11.18
N ILE A 281 7.73 11.53 9.98
CA ILE A 281 6.51 10.75 9.74
C ILE A 281 6.73 9.27 10.05
N GLY A 282 7.79 8.68 9.50
CA GLY A 282 8.07 7.26 9.72
C GLY A 282 8.33 6.91 11.18
N GLU A 283 9.03 7.80 11.93
CA GLU A 283 9.21 7.65 13.38
C GLU A 283 7.90 7.75 14.17
N ALA A 284 6.99 8.63 13.76
CA ALA A 284 5.68 8.75 14.41
C ALA A 284 4.83 7.48 14.19
N ILE A 285 4.88 6.88 12.98
CA ILE A 285 4.19 5.63 12.65
C ILE A 285 4.79 4.47 13.46
N ARG A 286 6.12 4.23 13.37
CA ARG A 286 6.74 3.05 13.96
C ARG A 286 6.61 2.96 15.49
N LYS A 287 6.46 4.10 16.17
CA LYS A 287 6.26 4.15 17.62
C LYS A 287 4.89 3.62 18.06
N ARG A 288 3.94 3.51 17.17
CA ARG A 288 2.53 3.19 17.49
C ARG A 288 2.02 1.90 16.84
N VAL A 289 2.70 1.38 15.82
CA VAL A 289 2.35 0.10 15.17
C VAL A 289 2.95 -1.08 15.93
N ARG A 290 2.30 -2.25 15.86
CA ARG A 290 2.71 -3.47 16.59
C ARG A 290 3.35 -4.55 15.73
N GLN A 291 3.14 -4.52 14.39
CA GLN A 291 3.73 -5.46 13.44
C GLN A 291 4.94 -4.85 12.73
N GLU A 292 5.62 -5.66 11.94
CA GLU A 292 6.66 -5.18 11.04
C GLU A 292 6.06 -4.23 10.00
N ILE A 293 6.81 -3.18 9.65
CA ILE A 293 6.35 -2.14 8.71
C ILE A 293 7.38 -1.83 7.64
N GLY A 294 6.90 -1.28 6.52
CA GLY A 294 7.71 -0.60 5.52
C GLY A 294 7.32 0.88 5.44
N ILE A 295 8.31 1.74 5.16
CA ILE A 295 8.09 3.18 4.94
C ILE A 295 8.64 3.54 3.57
N ILE A 296 7.76 3.96 2.67
CA ILE A 296 8.08 4.26 1.28
C ILE A 296 7.67 5.70 0.95
N TRP A 297 8.62 6.50 0.46
CA TRP A 297 8.33 7.84 -0.04
C TRP A 297 7.96 7.79 -1.52
N VAL A 298 6.88 8.48 -1.90
CA VAL A 298 6.44 8.52 -3.30
C VAL A 298 7.29 9.46 -4.15
N ASP A 299 7.44 9.13 -5.42
CA ASP A 299 8.27 9.86 -6.38
C ASP A 299 7.78 11.27 -6.73
N PHE A 300 6.49 11.57 -6.54
CA PHE A 300 5.90 12.87 -6.85
C PHE A 300 6.61 14.06 -6.19
N SER A 301 7.10 13.88 -4.97
CA SER A 301 7.75 14.92 -4.17
C SER A 301 9.18 14.56 -3.77
N LEU A 302 9.73 13.47 -4.30
CA LEU A 302 11.00 12.89 -3.89
C LEU A 302 12.17 13.89 -3.96
N ARG A 303 12.20 14.72 -5.03
CA ARG A 303 13.25 15.73 -5.22
C ARG A 303 13.30 16.80 -4.15
N GLU A 304 12.23 16.97 -3.40
CA GLU A 304 12.13 18.00 -2.36
C GLU A 304 12.71 17.55 -1.02
N VAL A 305 12.78 16.24 -0.79
CA VAL A 305 13.10 15.69 0.54
C VAL A 305 14.29 14.73 0.55
N LEU A 306 14.63 14.11 -0.59
CA LEU A 306 15.72 13.13 -0.69
C LEU A 306 16.72 13.52 -1.80
N PRO A 307 18.01 13.22 -1.62
CA PRO A 307 19.01 13.54 -2.61
C PRO A 307 18.86 12.60 -3.82
N LEU A 308 18.31 13.13 -4.91
CA LEU A 308 18.52 12.57 -6.24
C LEU A 308 19.81 13.20 -6.76
N GLY A 309 20.85 12.41 -7.03
CA GLY A 309 22.07 12.91 -7.65
C GLY A 309 21.74 13.77 -8.89
N GLU A 310 22.60 14.73 -9.20
CA GLU A 310 22.46 15.47 -10.46
C GLU A 310 22.48 14.45 -11.60
N GLY A 311 21.35 14.32 -12.30
CA GLY A 311 21.27 13.50 -13.49
C GLY A 311 22.28 14.06 -14.48
N GLN A 312 23.21 13.26 -14.98
CA GLN A 312 23.94 13.59 -16.17
C GLN A 312 22.90 14.00 -17.21
N ARG A 313 23.00 15.25 -17.68
CA ARG A 313 22.23 15.70 -18.84
C ARG A 313 22.57 14.76 -20.00
N PRO A 314 21.56 14.35 -20.77
CA PRO A 314 21.78 13.47 -21.92
C PRO A 314 22.75 14.09 -22.91
#